data_59729056ea627e2e9cdf102ceb565a18
#
_entry.id   59729056ea627e2e9cdf102ceb565a18
#
_cell.length_a   1.000
_cell.length_b   1.000
_cell.length_c   1.000
_cell.angle_alpha   90.00
_cell.angle_beta   90.00
_cell.angle_gamma   90.00
#
_symmetry.space_group_name_H-M   'P 1'
#
loop_
_entity.id
_entity.type
_entity.pdbx_description
1 polymer ?
#
loop_
_entity_poly.entity_id
_entity_poly.type
_entity_poly.pdbx_seq_one_letter_code
_entity_poly.pdbx_strand_id
1 'polypeptide(L)'
;MNHRNLKGFSLSIYRINLPAESFLLSEVNLESITRFGTYLRREHFDMPSTPDYRERTDTINLLIPEAGIYYLVTEPDGYAKERKGFQLNVSSLLLMGRGLPEDCQELVVLDKQSGHPVPGAVVGIYERDGSGFKKKISFKSNTKGVVKIQGMSDRSVFTQAFTMEDEAMPVHWRRFTKVRERLNARKEEQVRMFTDRSIYRPGQKVYYSGIAYSQLKDDMKTEEGVAYTIVLKDANYQEVAKQEVKTDAFGTFHGTFDLPKTGKMGVYHIETRRGSVSFRVEEYKRPTFEVTFDTVNTSYQAGDSMLVTGVARTFAGAPVQGAKVNYRVVRMENAFWRMRGTETNRVTGEAVTDAEGRFKVPVHFLPIEEGERSWFYTYEVVADVTNVAGETQEGMLKLPLGSSSLRVLVSGLDNETLIKEQPKELTISVANLKGVPVDAEVEGKIYNLLDDNKLGNCVWQGRMVANRPMVLEALYALSSGRYQLQVSVKDEAGHESGCNAEFVLFSLNDKRLPYPTEIWCYQVSDEADGTTTVYFGSKEKDVCLFFDAYTENGQVESKRIHFSDSLLAFRY
;
A
#
# COMPACT_ATOMS: atom_id res chain seq x y z
N MET A 1 -19.22 20.59 -3.97
CA MET A 1 -18.65 21.74 -4.69
C MET A 1 -17.54 22.34 -3.83
N ASN A 2 -16.35 22.52 -4.41
CA ASN A 2 -15.25 23.18 -3.70
C ASN A 2 -15.30 24.69 -3.99
N HIS A 3 -15.22 25.50 -2.98
CA HIS A 3 -15.23 26.97 -3.12
C HIS A 3 -14.36 27.65 -2.05
N ARG A 4 -14.02 28.90 -2.35
CA ARG A 4 -13.28 29.76 -1.43
C ARG A 4 -13.88 31.16 -1.49
N ASN A 5 -14.32 31.68 -0.36
CA ASN A 5 -14.85 33.03 -0.23
C ASN A 5 -15.94 33.38 -1.30
N LEU A 6 -16.77 32.41 -1.65
CA LEU A 6 -17.89 32.57 -2.55
C LEU A 6 -19.16 32.90 -1.75
N LYS A 7 -19.87 33.97 -2.10
CA LYS A 7 -21.11 34.36 -1.43
C LYS A 7 -22.33 33.58 -1.92
N GLY A 8 -22.32 33.23 -3.19
CA GLY A 8 -23.35 32.45 -3.85
C GLY A 8 -23.01 32.18 -5.29
N PHE A 9 -23.79 31.34 -5.93
CA PHE A 9 -23.70 31.07 -7.36
C PHE A 9 -25.04 30.66 -7.94
N SER A 10 -25.21 30.88 -9.22
CA SER A 10 -26.35 30.37 -9.98
C SER A 10 -25.97 29.12 -10.76
N LEU A 11 -26.86 28.16 -10.78
CA LEU A 11 -26.75 26.91 -11.54
C LEU A 11 -27.81 26.87 -12.63
N SER A 12 -27.40 26.92 -13.90
CA SER A 12 -28.29 26.72 -15.04
C SER A 12 -28.20 25.29 -15.53
N ILE A 13 -29.36 24.65 -15.76
CA ILE A 13 -29.48 23.25 -16.13
C ILE A 13 -30.02 23.17 -17.55
N TYR A 14 -29.32 22.44 -18.40
CA TYR A 14 -29.68 22.16 -19.78
C TYR A 14 -29.83 20.64 -19.96
N ARG A 15 -30.86 20.20 -20.65
CA ARG A 15 -31.02 18.82 -21.12
C ARG A 15 -30.41 18.71 -22.52
N ILE A 16 -29.55 17.73 -22.72
CA ILE A 16 -28.89 17.47 -24.01
C ILE A 16 -29.84 16.65 -24.89
N ASN A 17 -30.10 17.13 -26.11
CA ASN A 17 -31.00 16.52 -27.07
C ASN A 17 -30.25 15.76 -28.18
N LEU A 18 -29.20 15.04 -27.81
CA LEU A 18 -28.44 14.22 -28.73
C LEU A 18 -28.67 12.74 -28.39
N PRO A 19 -28.82 11.86 -29.39
CA PRO A 19 -28.80 10.43 -29.18
C PRO A 19 -27.49 10.02 -28.49
N ALA A 20 -27.55 9.03 -27.60
CA ALA A 20 -26.39 8.60 -26.83
C ALA A 20 -25.16 8.31 -27.71
N GLU A 21 -25.35 7.67 -28.86
CA GLU A 21 -24.29 7.38 -29.83
C GLU A 21 -23.67 8.65 -30.43
N SER A 22 -24.47 9.67 -30.73
CA SER A 22 -23.99 10.94 -31.28
C SER A 22 -23.29 11.79 -30.21
N PHE A 23 -23.73 11.65 -28.97
CA PHE A 23 -23.13 12.37 -27.85
C PHE A 23 -21.70 11.89 -27.54
N LEU A 24 -21.41 10.60 -27.73
CA LEU A 24 -20.05 10.06 -27.60
C LEU A 24 -19.03 10.67 -28.59
N LEU A 25 -19.53 11.24 -29.67
CA LEU A 25 -18.72 11.80 -30.74
C LEU A 25 -18.71 13.34 -30.74
N SER A 26 -19.48 13.99 -29.86
CA SER A 26 -19.64 15.44 -29.83
C SER A 26 -19.03 16.05 -28.55
N GLU A 27 -18.23 17.09 -28.72
CA GLU A 27 -17.76 17.93 -27.61
C GLU A 27 -18.85 18.97 -27.28
N VAL A 28 -19.72 18.65 -26.33
CA VAL A 28 -20.64 19.65 -25.76
C VAL A 28 -19.86 20.45 -24.71
N ASN A 29 -19.79 21.74 -24.92
CA ASN A 29 -19.12 22.69 -24.04
C ASN A 29 -19.98 23.93 -23.81
N LEU A 30 -19.48 24.91 -23.04
CA LEU A 30 -20.20 26.14 -22.74
C LEU A 30 -20.62 26.94 -23.96
N GLU A 31 -19.87 26.86 -25.05
CA GLU A 31 -20.16 27.65 -26.29
C GLU A 31 -21.20 26.92 -27.15
N SER A 32 -21.16 25.58 -27.14
CA SER A 32 -22.04 24.76 -27.97
C SER A 32 -23.34 24.34 -27.28
N ILE A 33 -23.49 24.60 -25.97
CA ILE A 33 -24.63 24.10 -25.18
C ILE A 33 -25.98 24.59 -25.71
N THR A 34 -26.09 25.82 -26.17
CA THR A 34 -27.31 26.40 -26.72
C THR A 34 -27.75 25.75 -28.03
N ARG A 35 -26.82 25.11 -28.76
CA ARG A 35 -27.11 24.38 -30.00
C ARG A 35 -27.61 22.96 -29.73
N PHE A 36 -27.15 22.30 -28.68
CA PHE A 36 -27.40 20.88 -28.41
C PHE A 36 -28.27 20.66 -27.18
N GLY A 37 -28.53 21.69 -26.38
CA GLY A 37 -29.25 21.57 -25.12
C GLY A 37 -30.49 22.44 -25.06
N THR A 38 -31.56 21.90 -24.47
CA THR A 38 -32.75 22.67 -24.07
C THR A 38 -32.51 23.19 -22.66
N TYR A 39 -32.62 24.51 -22.48
CA TYR A 39 -32.62 25.13 -21.16
C TYR A 39 -33.84 24.67 -20.36
N LEU A 40 -33.61 24.20 -19.12
CA LEU A 40 -34.69 23.75 -18.24
C LEU A 40 -35.01 24.78 -17.16
N ARG A 41 -34.02 25.13 -16.34
CA ARG A 41 -34.20 26.03 -15.21
C ARG A 41 -32.86 26.58 -14.72
N ARG A 42 -32.93 27.61 -13.87
CA ARG A 42 -31.82 28.19 -13.13
C ARG A 42 -32.18 28.22 -11.65
N GLU A 43 -31.28 27.79 -10.82
CA GLU A 43 -31.38 27.82 -9.35
C GLU A 43 -30.25 28.66 -8.78
N HIS A 44 -30.52 29.37 -7.68
CA HIS A 44 -29.49 30.14 -6.98
C HIS A 44 -29.22 29.50 -5.63
N PHE A 45 -27.95 29.46 -5.25
CA PHE A 45 -27.47 28.87 -4.00
C PHE A 45 -26.62 29.90 -3.26
N ASP A 46 -27.05 30.23 -2.03
CA ASP A 46 -26.24 31.02 -1.12
C ASP A 46 -25.20 30.14 -0.47
N MET A 47 -23.97 30.63 -0.37
CA MET A 47 -22.85 29.87 0.19
C MET A 47 -22.44 30.44 1.55
N PRO A 48 -22.05 29.57 2.51
CA PRO A 48 -21.57 30.02 3.81
C PRO A 48 -20.32 30.92 3.65
N SER A 49 -20.28 31.98 4.41
CA SER A 49 -19.11 32.88 4.42
C SER A 49 -17.86 32.13 4.89
N THR A 50 -16.75 32.33 4.18
CA THR A 50 -15.43 31.77 4.51
C THR A 50 -14.42 32.89 4.79
N PRO A 51 -14.54 33.59 5.95
CA PRO A 51 -13.72 34.77 6.24
C PRO A 51 -12.23 34.46 6.37
N ASP A 52 -11.87 33.19 6.55
CA ASP A 52 -10.51 32.70 6.64
C ASP A 52 -9.86 32.38 5.27
N TYR A 53 -10.57 32.61 4.18
CA TYR A 53 -10.13 32.31 2.79
C TYR A 53 -9.71 30.86 2.54
N ARG A 54 -10.05 29.92 3.42
CA ARG A 54 -9.77 28.50 3.20
C ARG A 54 -10.75 27.89 2.22
N GLU A 55 -10.26 26.90 1.47
CA GLU A 55 -11.11 26.10 0.59
C GLU A 55 -12.03 25.23 1.44
N ARG A 56 -13.32 25.22 1.06
CA ARG A 56 -14.35 24.38 1.67
C ARG A 56 -15.07 23.58 0.63
N THR A 57 -15.63 22.46 1.06
CA THR A 57 -16.46 21.59 0.24
C THR A 57 -17.87 21.58 0.80
N ASP A 58 -18.82 22.03 0.00
CA ASP A 58 -20.24 21.97 0.34
C ASP A 58 -20.99 21.04 -0.60
N THR A 59 -22.00 20.34 -0.05
CA THR A 59 -22.88 19.45 -0.79
C THR A 59 -24.16 20.20 -1.18
N ILE A 60 -24.50 20.13 -2.46
CA ILE A 60 -25.71 20.72 -3.01
C ILE A 60 -26.64 19.59 -3.45
N ASN A 61 -27.85 19.61 -2.93
CA ASN A 61 -28.88 18.67 -3.34
C ASN A 61 -29.58 19.17 -4.61
N LEU A 62 -29.41 18.42 -5.69
CA LEU A 62 -30.00 18.73 -6.99
C LEU A 62 -31.00 17.64 -7.37
N LEU A 63 -32.26 18.00 -7.52
CA LEU A 63 -33.31 17.05 -7.96
C LEU A 63 -33.41 17.09 -9.48
N ILE A 64 -33.09 15.98 -10.13
CA ILE A 64 -33.30 15.74 -11.57
C ILE A 64 -34.04 14.41 -11.70
N PRO A 65 -35.38 14.40 -11.89
CA PRO A 65 -36.18 13.19 -11.77
C PRO A 65 -36.14 12.29 -13.02
N GLU A 66 -35.77 12.82 -14.17
CA GLU A 66 -35.81 12.06 -15.43
C GLU A 66 -34.42 11.57 -15.83
N ALA A 67 -34.35 10.36 -16.40
CA ALA A 67 -33.16 9.89 -17.06
C ALA A 67 -32.81 10.80 -18.24
N GLY A 68 -31.55 11.12 -18.37
CA GLY A 68 -31.10 12.02 -19.42
C GLY A 68 -29.65 12.46 -19.24
N ILE A 69 -29.10 13.08 -20.27
CA ILE A 69 -27.81 13.73 -20.24
C ILE A 69 -28.05 15.21 -20.03
N TYR A 70 -27.42 15.77 -19.02
CA TYR A 70 -27.56 17.16 -18.64
C TYR A 70 -26.22 17.87 -18.71
N TYR A 71 -26.28 19.16 -18.99
CA TYR A 71 -25.14 20.05 -18.88
C TYR A 71 -25.47 21.14 -17.87
N LEU A 72 -24.65 21.22 -16.85
CA LEU A 72 -24.83 22.15 -15.75
C LEU A 72 -23.81 23.27 -15.88
N VAL A 73 -24.28 24.51 -15.79
CA VAL A 73 -23.43 25.69 -15.89
C VAL A 73 -23.48 26.46 -14.58
N THR A 74 -22.38 26.52 -13.88
CA THR A 74 -22.22 27.35 -12.67
C THR A 74 -21.74 28.74 -13.02
N GLU A 75 -22.34 29.76 -12.40
CA GLU A 75 -21.97 31.15 -12.54
C GLU A 75 -21.83 31.76 -11.14
N PRO A 76 -20.60 32.02 -10.66
CA PRO A 76 -20.36 32.64 -9.36
C PRO A 76 -20.89 34.08 -9.31
N ASP A 77 -21.43 34.49 -8.17
CA ASP A 77 -21.96 35.85 -7.98
C ASP A 77 -20.86 36.88 -8.11
N GLY A 78 -21.12 37.87 -8.94
CA GLY A 78 -20.15 38.93 -9.27
C GLY A 78 -19.05 38.57 -10.25
N TYR A 79 -19.00 37.31 -10.72
CA TYR A 79 -17.95 36.80 -11.58
C TYR A 79 -18.50 36.04 -12.80
N ALA A 80 -19.37 36.68 -13.56
CA ALA A 80 -20.04 36.06 -14.73
C ALA A 80 -19.08 35.50 -15.80
N LYS A 81 -17.82 35.96 -15.83
CA LYS A 81 -16.79 35.46 -16.75
C LYS A 81 -16.18 34.10 -16.27
N GLU A 82 -16.35 33.73 -15.01
CA GLU A 82 -15.81 32.53 -14.40
C GLU A 82 -16.81 31.35 -14.48
N ARG A 83 -17.61 31.30 -15.51
CA ARG A 83 -18.55 30.21 -15.75
C ARG A 83 -17.82 28.91 -15.95
N LYS A 84 -18.31 27.85 -15.29
CA LYS A 84 -17.83 26.47 -15.49
C LYS A 84 -19.02 25.59 -15.88
N GLY A 85 -18.76 24.72 -16.84
CA GLY A 85 -19.75 23.74 -17.28
C GLY A 85 -19.27 22.33 -16.99
N PHE A 86 -20.19 21.46 -16.62
CA PHE A 86 -19.92 20.04 -16.46
C PHE A 86 -21.13 19.20 -16.86
N GLN A 87 -20.87 18.04 -17.39
CA GLN A 87 -21.87 17.07 -17.79
C GLN A 87 -22.32 16.25 -16.58
N LEU A 88 -23.62 15.98 -16.53
CA LEU A 88 -24.24 15.06 -15.58
C LEU A 88 -25.08 14.04 -16.33
N ASN A 89 -24.78 12.76 -16.14
CA ASN A 89 -25.59 11.68 -16.68
C ASN A 89 -26.48 11.12 -15.58
N VAL A 90 -27.78 11.17 -15.77
CA VAL A 90 -28.79 10.57 -14.89
C VAL A 90 -29.36 9.35 -15.59
N SER A 91 -29.05 8.18 -15.07
CA SER A 91 -29.45 6.90 -15.65
C SER A 91 -29.83 5.92 -14.54
N SER A 92 -30.91 5.18 -14.76
CA SER A 92 -31.34 4.07 -13.92
C SER A 92 -30.54 2.78 -14.21
N LEU A 93 -29.75 2.74 -15.28
CA LEU A 93 -29.06 1.54 -15.72
C LEU A 93 -27.72 1.37 -15.03
N LEU A 94 -27.43 0.14 -14.66
CA LEU A 94 -26.13 -0.33 -14.18
C LEU A 94 -25.64 -1.47 -15.09
N LEU A 95 -24.40 -1.37 -15.58
CA LEU A 95 -23.77 -2.40 -16.38
C LEU A 95 -22.63 -3.04 -15.59
N MET A 96 -22.81 -4.28 -15.16
CA MET A 96 -21.77 -5.08 -14.54
C MET A 96 -21.14 -6.03 -15.55
N GLY A 97 -19.90 -6.46 -15.30
CA GLY A 97 -19.23 -7.38 -16.21
C GLY A 97 -18.22 -8.26 -15.50
N ARG A 98 -18.09 -9.50 -15.99
CA ARG A 98 -17.12 -10.48 -15.52
C ARG A 98 -16.57 -11.31 -16.66
N GLY A 99 -15.36 -11.83 -16.48
CA GLY A 99 -14.83 -12.88 -17.35
C GLY A 99 -15.39 -14.23 -16.95
N LEU A 100 -15.63 -15.09 -17.92
CA LEU A 100 -15.97 -16.49 -17.76
C LEU A 100 -14.88 -17.35 -18.43
N PRO A 101 -14.78 -18.67 -18.14
CA PRO A 101 -13.95 -19.60 -18.91
C PRO A 101 -14.21 -19.55 -20.42
N GLU A 102 -13.36 -20.18 -21.22
CA GLU A 102 -13.50 -20.29 -22.69
C GLU A 102 -13.56 -18.96 -23.45
N ASP A 103 -12.78 -17.95 -22.97
CA ASP A 103 -12.73 -16.62 -23.62
C ASP A 103 -14.06 -15.90 -23.70
N CYS A 104 -14.95 -16.13 -22.73
CA CYS A 104 -16.28 -15.53 -22.65
C CYS A 104 -16.29 -14.36 -21.67
N GLN A 105 -16.94 -13.26 -22.05
CA GLN A 105 -17.26 -12.14 -21.17
C GLN A 105 -18.76 -12.10 -20.96
N GLU A 106 -19.18 -11.97 -19.73
CA GLU A 106 -20.59 -11.77 -19.39
C GLU A 106 -20.81 -10.35 -18.90
N LEU A 107 -21.74 -9.65 -19.53
CA LEU A 107 -22.23 -8.35 -19.10
C LEU A 107 -23.67 -8.50 -18.64
N VAL A 108 -24.01 -7.81 -17.55
CA VAL A 108 -25.36 -7.85 -16.97
C VAL A 108 -25.88 -6.43 -16.85
N VAL A 109 -27.04 -6.17 -17.43
CA VAL A 109 -27.73 -4.90 -17.32
C VAL A 109 -28.78 -5.01 -16.21
N LEU A 110 -28.69 -4.12 -15.25
CA LEU A 110 -29.56 -4.05 -14.10
C LEU A 110 -30.19 -2.66 -13.98
N ASP A 111 -31.35 -2.59 -13.40
CA ASP A 111 -31.90 -1.35 -12.85
C ASP A 111 -31.11 -0.99 -11.58
N LYS A 112 -30.53 0.20 -11.53
CA LYS A 112 -29.62 0.65 -10.49
C LYS A 112 -30.28 0.77 -9.11
N GLN A 113 -31.58 1.06 -9.08
CA GLN A 113 -32.31 1.29 -7.84
C GLN A 113 -32.83 -0.04 -7.25
N SER A 114 -33.40 -0.90 -8.08
CA SER A 114 -34.02 -2.15 -7.64
C SER A 114 -33.08 -3.36 -7.71
N GLY A 115 -31.95 -3.26 -8.46
CA GLY A 115 -31.07 -4.38 -8.75
C GLY A 115 -31.70 -5.44 -9.69
N HIS A 116 -32.91 -5.22 -10.18
CA HIS A 116 -33.57 -6.17 -11.08
C HIS A 116 -32.90 -6.16 -12.46
N PRO A 117 -32.85 -7.33 -13.15
CA PRO A 117 -32.35 -7.41 -14.50
C PRO A 117 -33.23 -6.63 -15.48
N VAL A 118 -32.59 -5.95 -16.44
CA VAL A 118 -33.29 -5.21 -17.50
C VAL A 118 -33.22 -6.02 -18.79
N PRO A 119 -34.32 -6.72 -19.19
CA PRO A 119 -34.38 -7.47 -20.43
C PRO A 119 -34.44 -6.54 -21.64
N GLY A 120 -33.85 -6.98 -22.76
CA GLY A 120 -33.95 -6.27 -24.04
C GLY A 120 -33.13 -4.98 -24.12
N ALA A 121 -32.39 -4.60 -23.06
CA ALA A 121 -31.48 -3.49 -23.12
C ALA A 121 -30.36 -3.74 -24.14
N VAL A 122 -29.99 -2.71 -24.88
CA VAL A 122 -28.91 -2.79 -25.86
C VAL A 122 -27.60 -2.47 -25.17
N VAL A 123 -26.61 -3.36 -25.31
CA VAL A 123 -25.25 -3.14 -24.85
C VAL A 123 -24.36 -2.87 -26.05
N GLY A 124 -23.88 -1.64 -26.18
CA GLY A 124 -22.93 -1.21 -27.19
C GLY A 124 -21.48 -1.42 -26.73
N ILE A 125 -20.64 -1.90 -27.64
CA ILE A 125 -19.19 -1.98 -27.45
C ILE A 125 -18.55 -1.05 -28.46
N TYR A 126 -17.65 -0.21 -27.96
CA TYR A 126 -16.99 0.83 -28.72
C TYR A 126 -15.47 0.70 -28.60
N GLU A 127 -14.76 1.07 -29.64
CA GLU A 127 -13.31 1.25 -29.65
C GLU A 127 -13.01 2.75 -29.81
N ARG A 128 -11.87 3.19 -29.30
CA ARG A 128 -11.42 4.57 -29.48
C ARG A 128 -10.96 4.77 -30.91
N ASP A 129 -11.44 5.84 -31.54
CA ASP A 129 -11.07 6.24 -32.90
C ASP A 129 -10.73 7.74 -32.89
N GLY A 130 -9.44 8.05 -32.84
CA GLY A 130 -8.97 9.42 -32.66
C GLY A 130 -9.47 10.06 -31.34
N SER A 131 -10.20 11.17 -31.44
CA SER A 131 -10.81 11.87 -30.30
C SER A 131 -12.18 11.32 -29.91
N GLY A 132 -12.76 10.39 -30.69
CA GLY A 132 -14.11 9.85 -30.50
C GLY A 132 -14.14 8.34 -30.23
N PHE A 133 -15.37 7.80 -30.31
CA PHE A 133 -15.62 6.37 -30.15
C PHE A 133 -16.35 5.84 -31.38
N LYS A 134 -15.89 4.72 -31.91
CA LYS A 134 -16.53 3.99 -32.99
C LYS A 134 -17.24 2.77 -32.44
N LYS A 135 -18.56 2.66 -32.69
CA LYS A 135 -19.32 1.48 -32.34
C LYS A 135 -18.82 0.29 -33.14
N LYS A 136 -18.45 -0.76 -32.43
CA LYS A 136 -17.97 -2.01 -33.04
C LYS A 136 -19.08 -3.02 -33.20
N ILE A 137 -19.82 -3.27 -32.13
CA ILE A 137 -20.89 -4.27 -32.07
C ILE A 137 -21.89 -3.92 -30.97
N SER A 138 -23.12 -4.40 -31.09
CA SER A 138 -24.11 -4.30 -30.02
C SER A 138 -24.83 -5.62 -29.82
N PHE A 139 -25.30 -5.83 -28.61
CA PHE A 139 -26.01 -7.03 -28.19
C PHE A 139 -27.28 -6.62 -27.44
N LYS A 140 -28.29 -7.47 -27.45
CA LYS A 140 -29.49 -7.31 -26.59
C LYS A 140 -29.38 -8.24 -25.40
N SER A 141 -29.70 -7.73 -24.22
CA SER A 141 -29.78 -8.52 -23.01
C SER A 141 -30.97 -9.49 -23.06
N ASN A 142 -30.75 -10.69 -22.52
CA ASN A 142 -31.81 -11.70 -22.42
C ASN A 142 -32.76 -11.40 -21.24
N THR A 143 -33.69 -12.31 -20.93
CA THR A 143 -34.68 -12.18 -19.85
C THR A 143 -34.06 -12.01 -18.46
N LYS A 144 -32.80 -12.41 -18.28
CA LYS A 144 -32.00 -12.23 -17.05
C LYS A 144 -31.08 -11.00 -17.10
N GLY A 145 -31.27 -10.10 -18.07
CA GLY A 145 -30.44 -8.94 -18.27
C GLY A 145 -29.02 -9.24 -18.80
N VAL A 146 -28.74 -10.47 -19.24
CA VAL A 146 -27.39 -10.96 -19.55
C VAL A 146 -27.08 -10.84 -21.03
N VAL A 147 -25.85 -10.41 -21.31
CA VAL A 147 -25.20 -10.47 -22.63
C VAL A 147 -23.91 -11.29 -22.48
N LYS A 148 -23.69 -12.27 -23.35
CA LYS A 148 -22.44 -13.04 -23.43
C LYS A 148 -21.68 -12.71 -24.72
N ILE A 149 -20.38 -12.49 -24.58
CA ILE A 149 -19.50 -12.05 -25.66
C ILE A 149 -18.30 -12.99 -25.73
N GLN A 150 -18.07 -13.59 -26.88
CA GLN A 150 -16.97 -14.51 -27.12
C GLN A 150 -15.80 -13.82 -27.86
N GLY A 151 -14.59 -14.27 -27.61
CA GLY A 151 -13.40 -13.90 -28.40
C GLY A 151 -12.90 -12.47 -28.19
N MET A 152 -13.24 -11.82 -27.06
CA MET A 152 -12.84 -10.44 -26.78
C MET A 152 -11.94 -10.29 -25.56
N SER A 153 -11.41 -11.37 -25.01
CA SER A 153 -10.52 -11.28 -23.85
C SER A 153 -9.21 -10.57 -24.18
N ASP A 154 -8.62 -9.96 -23.12
CA ASP A 154 -7.41 -9.14 -23.18
C ASP A 154 -7.53 -7.86 -24.03
N ARG A 155 -8.74 -7.44 -24.37
CA ARG A 155 -9.00 -6.17 -25.05
C ARG A 155 -9.51 -5.10 -24.10
N SER A 156 -9.06 -3.88 -24.34
CA SER A 156 -9.64 -2.67 -23.73
C SER A 156 -10.73 -2.14 -24.64
N VAL A 157 -11.92 -2.04 -24.12
CA VAL A 157 -13.12 -1.58 -24.84
C VAL A 157 -13.86 -0.53 -24.02
N PHE A 158 -14.76 0.18 -24.67
CA PHE A 158 -15.72 1.03 -24.01
C PHE A 158 -17.10 0.40 -24.14
N THR A 159 -17.89 0.44 -23.06
CA THR A 159 -19.20 -0.21 -23.01
C THR A 159 -20.26 0.76 -22.51
N GLN A 160 -21.45 0.67 -23.04
CA GLN A 160 -22.62 1.43 -22.63
C GLN A 160 -23.86 0.53 -22.75
N ALA A 161 -24.75 0.62 -21.78
CA ALA A 161 -26.09 0.01 -21.91
C ALA A 161 -27.13 1.12 -22.11
N PHE A 162 -28.18 0.85 -22.90
CA PHE A 162 -29.29 1.76 -23.11
C PHE A 162 -30.56 1.02 -23.43
N THR A 163 -31.69 1.67 -23.12
CA THR A 163 -33.06 1.26 -23.50
C THR A 163 -33.71 2.40 -24.29
N MET A 164 -34.94 2.21 -24.75
CA MET A 164 -35.72 3.29 -25.38
C MET A 164 -36.05 4.42 -24.41
N GLU A 165 -36.08 4.12 -23.11
CA GLU A 165 -36.48 5.06 -22.06
C GLU A 165 -35.26 5.71 -21.36
N ASP A 166 -34.13 5.06 -21.42
CA ASP A 166 -32.88 5.52 -20.78
C ASP A 166 -31.67 5.31 -21.69
N GLU A 167 -31.26 6.37 -22.34
CA GLU A 167 -30.05 6.42 -23.18
C GLU A 167 -28.89 7.15 -22.49
N ALA A 168 -29.03 7.50 -21.21
CA ALA A 168 -28.14 8.41 -20.51
C ALA A 168 -27.00 7.74 -19.76
N MET A 169 -26.95 6.41 -19.70
CA MET A 169 -25.84 5.72 -19.04
C MET A 169 -24.48 6.17 -19.63
N PRO A 170 -23.52 6.60 -18.81
CA PRO A 170 -22.21 6.99 -19.32
C PRO A 170 -21.46 5.80 -19.90
N VAL A 171 -20.58 6.11 -20.86
CA VAL A 171 -19.66 5.11 -21.43
C VAL A 171 -18.58 4.80 -20.44
N HIS A 172 -18.39 3.54 -20.15
CA HIS A 172 -17.35 3.07 -19.24
C HIS A 172 -16.23 2.34 -19.97
N TRP A 173 -14.99 2.73 -19.69
CA TRP A 173 -13.82 1.94 -20.08
C TRP A 173 -13.83 0.62 -19.33
N ARG A 174 -13.54 -0.46 -20.05
CA ARG A 174 -13.49 -1.81 -19.49
C ARG A 174 -12.37 -2.60 -20.12
N ARG A 175 -11.62 -3.30 -19.33
CA ARG A 175 -10.70 -4.32 -19.83
C ARG A 175 -11.38 -5.68 -19.69
N PHE A 176 -11.59 -6.33 -20.78
CA PHE A 176 -12.03 -7.72 -20.79
C PHE A 176 -10.85 -8.61 -20.49
N THR A 177 -10.83 -9.22 -19.32
CA THR A 177 -9.75 -10.10 -18.88
C THR A 177 -10.15 -11.55 -19.14
N LYS A 178 -9.24 -12.31 -19.73
CA LYS A 178 -9.38 -13.76 -19.74
C LYS A 178 -9.35 -14.25 -18.30
N VAL A 179 -10.35 -15.02 -17.89
CA VAL A 179 -10.23 -15.82 -16.68
C VAL A 179 -9.11 -16.80 -16.96
N ARG A 180 -7.92 -16.46 -16.52
CA ARG A 180 -6.87 -17.46 -16.45
C ARG A 180 -7.36 -18.44 -15.41
N GLU A 181 -7.53 -19.69 -15.81
CA GLU A 181 -7.61 -20.76 -14.86
C GLU A 181 -6.43 -20.60 -13.91
N ARG A 182 -6.68 -20.08 -12.72
CA ARG A 182 -5.70 -20.11 -11.62
C ARG A 182 -5.31 -21.54 -11.26
N LEU A 183 -6.00 -22.50 -11.87
CA LEU A 183 -5.86 -23.93 -11.72
C LEU A 183 -4.64 -24.51 -12.43
N ASN A 184 -4.13 -23.86 -13.46
CA ASN A 184 -2.80 -24.17 -13.96
C ASN A 184 -1.79 -23.29 -13.24
N ALA A 185 -1.47 -23.64 -11.98
CA ALA A 185 -0.27 -23.14 -11.35
C ALA A 185 0.87 -23.37 -12.36
N ARG A 186 1.30 -22.29 -12.99
CA ARG A 186 2.34 -22.36 -14.01
C ARG A 186 3.61 -22.73 -13.28
N LYS A 187 4.22 -23.82 -13.69
CA LYS A 187 5.55 -24.18 -13.21
C LYS A 187 6.47 -22.97 -13.44
N GLU A 188 6.81 -22.27 -12.38
CA GLU A 188 7.73 -21.13 -12.43
C GLU A 188 9.14 -21.65 -12.20
N GLU A 189 9.96 -21.61 -13.25
CA GLU A 189 11.37 -21.92 -13.14
C GLU A 189 12.12 -20.70 -12.63
N GLN A 190 12.97 -20.88 -11.64
CA GLN A 190 13.81 -19.85 -11.03
C GLN A 190 15.24 -20.36 -10.87
N VAL A 191 16.19 -19.42 -10.90
CA VAL A 191 17.60 -19.70 -10.58
C VAL A 191 18.05 -18.70 -9.51
N ARG A 192 18.53 -19.21 -8.38
CA ARG A 192 19.19 -18.39 -7.36
C ARG A 192 20.69 -18.51 -7.55
N MET A 193 21.35 -17.38 -7.66
CA MET A 193 22.80 -17.30 -7.91
C MET A 193 23.53 -16.64 -6.76
N PHE A 194 24.78 -17.04 -6.55
CA PHE A 194 25.64 -16.57 -5.47
C PHE A 194 27.06 -16.37 -6.00
N THR A 195 27.82 -15.46 -5.38
CA THR A 195 29.25 -15.29 -5.58
C THR A 195 29.99 -15.49 -4.25
N ASP A 196 31.27 -15.89 -4.31
CA ASP A 196 32.11 -16.10 -3.12
C ASP A 196 32.41 -14.80 -2.37
N ARG A 197 32.26 -13.63 -3.03
CA ARG A 197 32.45 -12.30 -2.45
C ARG A 197 31.48 -11.30 -3.07
N SER A 198 31.27 -10.21 -2.36
CA SER A 198 30.49 -9.06 -2.84
C SER A 198 31.36 -7.99 -3.52
N ILE A 199 32.69 -8.01 -3.32
CA ILE A 199 33.65 -7.03 -3.86
C ILE A 199 34.90 -7.75 -4.36
N TYR A 200 35.35 -7.37 -5.56
CA TYR A 200 36.57 -7.88 -6.20
C TYR A 200 37.41 -6.74 -6.75
N ARG A 201 38.72 -7.01 -6.96
CA ARG A 201 39.62 -6.13 -7.71
C ARG A 201 39.61 -6.49 -9.20
N PRO A 202 39.93 -5.54 -10.09
CA PRO A 202 40.23 -5.85 -11.48
C PRO A 202 41.27 -6.96 -11.60
N GLY A 203 41.04 -7.90 -12.53
CA GLY A 203 41.94 -9.04 -12.74
C GLY A 203 41.78 -10.21 -11.76
N GLN A 204 40.88 -10.13 -10.79
CA GLN A 204 40.61 -11.26 -9.89
C GLN A 204 39.65 -12.26 -10.55
N LYS A 205 39.62 -13.47 -10.01
CA LYS A 205 38.70 -14.54 -10.39
C LYS A 205 37.47 -14.48 -9.49
N VAL A 206 36.29 -14.47 -10.11
CA VAL A 206 34.98 -14.58 -9.45
C VAL A 206 34.53 -16.03 -9.50
N TYR A 207 34.22 -16.61 -8.35
CA TYR A 207 33.57 -17.91 -8.25
C TYR A 207 32.08 -17.68 -8.08
N TYR A 208 31.28 -18.36 -8.87
CA TYR A 208 29.82 -18.31 -8.75
C TYR A 208 29.23 -19.71 -8.64
N SER A 209 28.08 -19.80 -8.02
CA SER A 209 27.24 -20.98 -7.95
C SER A 209 25.77 -20.61 -8.14
N GLY A 210 24.96 -21.56 -8.50
CA GLY A 210 23.52 -21.37 -8.64
C GLY A 210 22.75 -22.64 -8.34
N ILE A 211 21.49 -22.46 -7.98
CA ILE A 211 20.49 -23.52 -7.82
C ILE A 211 19.31 -23.22 -8.72
N ALA A 212 19.00 -24.14 -9.62
CA ALA A 212 17.83 -24.10 -10.49
C ALA A 212 16.71 -24.92 -9.88
N TYR A 213 15.54 -24.33 -9.75
CA TYR A 213 14.36 -25.02 -9.22
C TYR A 213 13.09 -24.51 -9.91
N SER A 214 12.08 -25.33 -9.87
CA SER A 214 10.73 -24.94 -10.30
C SER A 214 9.80 -24.97 -9.11
N GLN A 215 8.89 -24.03 -9.08
CA GLN A 215 7.84 -23.93 -8.10
C GLN A 215 6.48 -24.14 -8.78
N LEU A 216 5.70 -25.05 -8.24
CA LEU A 216 4.31 -25.28 -8.66
C LEU A 216 3.43 -25.24 -7.40
N LYS A 217 2.68 -24.16 -7.19
CA LYS A 217 2.00 -23.88 -5.91
C LYS A 217 3.03 -23.85 -4.74
N ASP A 218 2.85 -24.72 -3.75
CA ASP A 218 3.74 -24.85 -2.58
C ASP A 218 4.81 -25.93 -2.76
N ASP A 219 4.79 -26.64 -3.90
CA ASP A 219 5.75 -27.70 -4.19
C ASP A 219 6.94 -27.13 -4.96
N MET A 220 8.14 -27.29 -4.41
CA MET A 220 9.40 -26.88 -5.03
C MET A 220 10.22 -28.10 -5.41
N LYS A 221 10.67 -28.12 -6.66
CA LYS A 221 11.49 -29.20 -7.21
C LYS A 221 12.73 -28.66 -7.90
N THR A 222 13.89 -29.23 -7.58
CA THR A 222 15.15 -28.90 -8.26
C THR A 222 15.17 -29.41 -9.69
N GLU A 223 15.85 -28.69 -10.59
CA GLU A 223 15.93 -28.98 -12.02
C GLU A 223 17.26 -29.65 -12.36
N GLU A 224 17.24 -30.98 -12.51
CA GLU A 224 18.42 -31.79 -12.86
C GLU A 224 18.68 -31.76 -14.39
N GLY A 225 19.94 -31.71 -14.77
CA GLY A 225 20.38 -31.90 -16.15
C GLY A 225 20.03 -30.78 -17.13
N VAL A 226 19.60 -29.60 -16.61
CA VAL A 226 19.23 -28.44 -17.43
C VAL A 226 20.45 -27.58 -17.77
N ALA A 227 20.58 -27.23 -19.06
CA ALA A 227 21.67 -26.36 -19.54
C ALA A 227 21.30 -24.88 -19.37
N TYR A 228 22.24 -24.09 -18.84
CA TYR A 228 22.13 -22.63 -18.67
C TYR A 228 23.33 -21.93 -19.31
N THR A 229 23.02 -20.86 -20.06
CA THR A 229 24.06 -19.90 -20.48
C THR A 229 24.20 -18.86 -19.37
N ILE A 230 25.39 -18.75 -18.82
CA ILE A 230 25.74 -17.77 -17.78
C ILE A 230 26.56 -16.67 -18.43
N VAL A 231 26.13 -15.43 -18.26
CA VAL A 231 26.76 -14.24 -18.87
C VAL A 231 27.27 -13.30 -17.79
N LEU A 232 28.54 -12.94 -17.89
CA LEU A 232 29.14 -11.87 -17.10
C LEU A 232 28.97 -10.54 -17.83
N LYS A 233 28.39 -9.54 -17.19
CA LYS A 233 28.25 -8.17 -17.69
C LYS A 233 29.00 -7.17 -16.82
N ASP A 234 29.55 -6.14 -17.44
CA ASP A 234 30.23 -5.03 -16.76
C ASP A 234 29.25 -4.00 -16.17
N ALA A 235 29.78 -2.93 -15.58
CA ALA A 235 29.02 -1.82 -15.00
C ALA A 235 28.15 -1.04 -16.01
N ASN A 236 28.34 -1.23 -17.31
CA ASN A 236 27.50 -0.65 -18.37
C ASN A 236 26.56 -1.70 -19.02
N TYR A 237 26.40 -2.86 -18.40
CA TYR A 237 25.63 -3.99 -18.94
C TYR A 237 26.18 -4.56 -20.27
N GLN A 238 27.47 -4.34 -20.57
CA GLN A 238 28.15 -4.95 -21.72
C GLN A 238 28.57 -6.37 -21.38
N GLU A 239 28.39 -7.31 -22.31
CA GLU A 239 28.85 -8.69 -22.15
C GLU A 239 30.39 -8.72 -22.11
N VAL A 240 30.94 -9.27 -21.03
CA VAL A 240 32.39 -9.45 -20.81
C VAL A 240 32.81 -10.88 -21.15
N ALA A 241 32.02 -11.84 -20.71
CA ALA A 241 32.27 -13.26 -20.92
C ALA A 241 30.96 -14.06 -20.80
N LYS A 242 30.94 -15.24 -21.41
CA LYS A 242 29.87 -16.21 -21.24
C LYS A 242 30.38 -17.63 -21.17
N GLN A 243 29.65 -18.50 -20.50
CA GLN A 243 29.90 -19.94 -20.46
C GLN A 243 28.60 -20.72 -20.31
N GLU A 244 28.62 -21.97 -20.74
CA GLU A 244 27.50 -22.88 -20.54
C GLU A 244 27.78 -23.83 -19.39
N VAL A 245 26.79 -24.04 -18.57
CA VAL A 245 26.82 -24.96 -17.44
C VAL A 245 25.61 -25.87 -17.46
N LYS A 246 25.70 -27.01 -16.83
CA LYS A 246 24.61 -27.98 -16.71
C LYS A 246 24.38 -28.25 -15.22
N THR A 247 23.14 -28.32 -14.80
CA THR A 247 22.79 -28.64 -13.41
C THR A 247 23.05 -30.11 -13.09
N ASP A 248 23.52 -30.37 -11.88
CA ASP A 248 23.69 -31.72 -11.31
C ASP A 248 22.37 -32.31 -10.78
N ALA A 249 22.42 -33.46 -10.09
CA ALA A 249 21.28 -34.13 -9.49
C ALA A 249 20.55 -33.30 -8.42
N PHE A 250 21.20 -32.28 -7.86
CA PHE A 250 20.60 -31.37 -6.87
C PHE A 250 20.12 -30.06 -7.49
N GLY A 251 20.16 -29.94 -8.83
CA GLY A 251 19.82 -28.73 -9.53
C GLY A 251 20.89 -27.63 -9.40
N THR A 252 22.11 -27.98 -8.92
CA THR A 252 23.17 -27.00 -8.72
C THR A 252 24.13 -26.93 -9.89
N PHE A 253 24.74 -25.78 -10.05
CA PHE A 253 25.83 -25.53 -10.99
C PHE A 253 26.82 -24.52 -10.40
N HIS A 254 28.06 -24.54 -10.89
CA HIS A 254 29.09 -23.59 -10.49
C HIS A 254 30.05 -23.29 -11.65
N GLY A 255 30.76 -22.19 -11.52
CA GLY A 255 31.75 -21.79 -12.51
C GLY A 255 32.61 -20.62 -12.03
N THR A 256 33.46 -20.14 -12.91
CA THR A 256 34.34 -19.01 -12.61
C THR A 256 34.45 -18.07 -13.80
N PHE A 257 34.63 -16.78 -13.53
CA PHE A 257 35.01 -15.79 -14.52
C PHE A 257 36.27 -15.06 -14.09
N ASP A 258 37.16 -14.79 -15.03
CA ASP A 258 38.29 -13.89 -14.83
C ASP A 258 37.84 -12.46 -15.16
N LEU A 259 37.97 -11.55 -14.19
CA LEU A 259 37.65 -10.14 -14.40
C LEU A 259 38.71 -9.45 -15.25
N PRO A 260 38.32 -8.52 -16.13
CA PRO A 260 39.28 -7.72 -16.89
C PRO A 260 40.26 -6.98 -15.95
N LYS A 261 41.55 -6.96 -16.30
CA LYS A 261 42.57 -6.18 -15.57
C LYS A 261 42.38 -4.68 -15.77
N THR A 262 41.86 -4.30 -16.93
CA THR A 262 41.52 -2.93 -17.31
C THR A 262 40.03 -2.90 -17.70
N GLY A 263 39.22 -2.19 -16.94
CA GLY A 263 37.79 -2.12 -17.16
C GLY A 263 37.15 -1.05 -16.30
N LYS A 264 35.90 -0.76 -16.53
CA LYS A 264 35.17 0.18 -15.69
C LYS A 264 34.92 -0.44 -14.30
N MET A 265 35.18 0.32 -13.29
CA MET A 265 34.78 -0.02 -11.92
C MET A 265 33.27 0.17 -11.75
N GLY A 266 32.67 -0.55 -10.84
CA GLY A 266 31.26 -0.46 -10.54
C GLY A 266 30.60 -1.81 -10.32
N VAL A 267 29.27 -1.87 -10.49
CA VAL A 267 28.48 -3.07 -10.27
C VAL A 267 28.49 -3.94 -11.51
N TYR A 268 29.02 -5.14 -11.37
CA TYR A 268 29.01 -6.20 -12.37
C TYR A 268 27.89 -7.18 -12.09
N HIS A 269 27.40 -7.86 -13.14
CA HIS A 269 26.29 -8.80 -13.05
C HIS A 269 26.68 -10.15 -13.66
N ILE A 270 26.32 -11.23 -12.99
CA ILE A 270 26.30 -12.56 -13.57
C ILE A 270 24.83 -12.93 -13.74
N GLU A 271 24.44 -13.20 -14.98
CA GLU A 271 23.03 -13.39 -15.33
C GLU A 271 22.80 -14.70 -16.11
N THR A 272 21.62 -15.23 -15.96
CA THR A 272 21.07 -16.28 -16.81
C THR A 272 19.58 -15.97 -17.07
N ARG A 273 18.93 -16.73 -17.94
CA ARG A 273 17.52 -16.48 -18.34
C ARG A 273 16.52 -16.36 -17.19
N ARG A 274 16.85 -16.88 -15.99
CA ARG A 274 15.92 -17.00 -14.85
C ARG A 274 16.51 -16.54 -13.50
N GLY A 275 17.66 -15.94 -13.52
CA GLY A 275 18.31 -15.45 -12.29
C GLY A 275 19.52 -14.58 -12.55
N SER A 276 19.88 -13.79 -11.55
CA SER A 276 21.07 -12.94 -11.58
C SER A 276 21.64 -12.74 -10.19
N VAL A 277 22.92 -12.41 -10.14
CA VAL A 277 23.63 -11.94 -8.97
C VAL A 277 24.54 -10.78 -9.34
N SER A 278 24.66 -9.79 -8.46
CA SER A 278 25.51 -8.62 -8.65
C SER A 278 26.64 -8.58 -7.63
N PHE A 279 27.79 -8.04 -8.03
CA PHE A 279 28.95 -7.79 -7.16
C PHE A 279 29.66 -6.52 -7.62
N ARG A 280 30.54 -5.96 -6.79
CA ARG A 280 31.28 -4.74 -7.12
C ARG A 280 32.70 -5.07 -7.57
N VAL A 281 33.20 -4.33 -8.56
CA VAL A 281 34.59 -4.36 -8.99
C VAL A 281 35.19 -2.99 -8.68
N GLU A 282 36.13 -2.94 -7.73
CA GLU A 282 36.73 -1.70 -7.23
C GLU A 282 38.20 -1.94 -6.86
N GLU A 283 39.06 -0.92 -7.06
CA GLU A 283 40.39 -0.88 -6.45
C GLU A 283 40.23 -0.40 -5.01
N TYR A 284 40.07 -1.30 -4.07
CA TYR A 284 40.06 -0.93 -2.66
C TYR A 284 41.46 -1.13 -2.01
N LYS A 285 41.88 -0.15 -1.26
CA LYS A 285 42.99 -0.30 -0.31
C LYS A 285 42.41 -0.91 0.98
N ARG A 286 43.13 -1.88 1.58
CA ARG A 286 42.72 -2.32 2.92
C ARG A 286 42.77 -1.13 3.85
N PRO A 287 41.73 -0.84 4.61
CA PRO A 287 41.80 0.17 5.64
C PRO A 287 42.94 -0.12 6.59
N THR A 288 43.67 0.92 7.02
CA THR A 288 44.77 0.78 7.99
C THR A 288 44.27 1.03 9.42
N PHE A 289 43.15 1.67 9.57
CA PHE A 289 42.55 1.99 10.88
C PHE A 289 41.03 1.94 10.81
N GLU A 290 40.39 1.90 11.96
CA GLU A 290 38.96 1.98 12.16
C GLU A 290 38.57 3.16 13.05
N VAL A 291 37.31 3.60 12.92
CA VAL A 291 36.72 4.65 13.74
C VAL A 291 35.50 4.07 14.45
N THR A 292 35.52 4.12 15.76
CA THR A 292 34.45 3.64 16.63
C THR A 292 33.99 4.74 17.58
N PHE A 293 32.81 4.61 18.16
CA PHE A 293 32.34 5.48 19.22
C PHE A 293 32.20 4.70 20.53
N ASP A 294 32.51 5.36 21.63
CA ASP A 294 32.27 4.82 22.96
C ASP A 294 30.78 4.61 23.19
N THR A 295 30.41 3.56 23.92
CA THR A 295 29.03 3.28 24.27
C THR A 295 28.49 4.36 25.17
N VAL A 296 27.35 4.96 24.80
CA VAL A 296 26.65 5.94 25.62
C VAL A 296 25.78 5.19 26.63
N ASN A 297 26.15 5.28 27.91
CA ASN A 297 25.44 4.64 29.02
C ASN A 297 24.63 5.65 29.87
N THR A 298 24.82 6.95 29.67
CA THR A 298 24.05 8.00 30.33
C THR A 298 22.67 8.13 29.71
N SER A 299 21.65 8.36 30.53
CA SER A 299 20.31 8.75 30.07
C SER A 299 20.37 10.15 29.46
N TYR A 300 19.57 10.39 28.43
CA TYR A 300 19.42 11.70 27.79
C TYR A 300 17.96 11.85 27.31
N GLN A 301 17.51 13.10 27.23
CA GLN A 301 16.15 13.46 26.83
C GLN A 301 16.16 14.62 25.83
N ALA A 302 15.00 14.94 25.28
CA ALA A 302 14.82 16.10 24.41
C ALA A 302 15.18 17.39 25.17
N GLY A 303 15.93 18.28 24.53
CA GLY A 303 16.48 19.51 25.12
C GLY A 303 17.87 19.36 25.72
N ASP A 304 18.36 18.13 25.94
CA ASP A 304 19.70 17.90 26.50
C ASP A 304 20.80 18.13 25.48
N SER A 305 22.01 18.32 26.01
CA SER A 305 23.25 18.34 25.22
C SER A 305 24.26 17.39 25.83
N MET A 306 24.97 16.64 24.99
CA MET A 306 26.02 15.74 25.43
C MET A 306 27.23 15.76 24.50
N LEU A 307 28.35 15.30 24.99
CA LEU A 307 29.53 15.04 24.20
C LEU A 307 29.72 13.53 24.02
N VAL A 308 29.66 13.05 22.77
CA VAL A 308 30.00 11.66 22.47
C VAL A 308 31.46 11.56 22.08
N THR A 309 32.15 10.51 22.55
CA THR A 309 33.56 10.29 22.28
C THR A 309 33.74 9.27 21.17
N GLY A 310 34.41 9.65 20.10
CA GLY A 310 34.87 8.74 19.06
C GLY A 310 36.35 8.40 19.25
N VAL A 311 36.78 7.27 18.72
CA VAL A 311 38.13 6.76 18.81
C VAL A 311 38.60 6.26 17.44
N ALA A 312 39.74 6.72 16.96
CA ALA A 312 40.38 6.23 15.75
C ALA A 312 41.63 5.41 16.12
N ARG A 313 41.65 4.12 15.72
CA ARG A 313 42.75 3.19 16.02
C ARG A 313 43.13 2.37 14.80
N THR A 314 44.40 2.11 14.62
CA THR A 314 44.86 1.14 13.64
C THR A 314 44.39 -0.26 14.02
N PHE A 315 44.27 -1.18 13.06
CA PHE A 315 43.95 -2.58 13.36
C PHE A 315 45.00 -3.29 14.23
N ALA A 316 46.19 -2.70 14.37
CA ALA A 316 47.19 -3.15 15.35
C ALA A 316 47.01 -2.54 16.75
N GLY A 317 45.95 -1.72 16.97
CA GLY A 317 45.61 -1.12 18.25
C GLY A 317 46.27 0.24 18.54
N ALA A 318 47.18 0.74 17.68
CA ALA A 318 47.80 2.04 17.88
C ALA A 318 46.85 3.21 17.63
N PRO A 319 46.90 4.30 18.44
CA PRO A 319 46.02 5.46 18.21
C PRO A 319 46.41 6.21 16.92
N VAL A 320 45.38 6.72 16.22
CA VAL A 320 45.57 7.62 15.06
C VAL A 320 45.52 9.05 15.57
N GLN A 321 46.68 9.60 15.88
CA GLN A 321 46.86 10.92 16.46
C GLN A 321 46.89 12.02 15.40
N GLY A 322 46.34 13.21 15.72
CA GLY A 322 46.41 14.40 14.88
C GLY A 322 45.58 14.28 13.57
N ALA A 323 44.70 13.31 13.47
CA ALA A 323 43.84 13.13 12.31
C ALA A 323 42.74 14.17 12.29
N LYS A 324 42.40 14.71 11.10
CA LYS A 324 41.28 15.62 10.92
C LYS A 324 39.98 14.82 10.97
N VAL A 325 39.01 15.29 11.77
CA VAL A 325 37.70 14.70 11.91
C VAL A 325 36.68 15.70 11.38
N ASN A 326 35.94 15.31 10.32
CA ASN A 326 34.75 16.02 9.89
C ASN A 326 33.56 15.23 10.39
N TYR A 327 32.67 15.85 11.19
CA TYR A 327 31.53 15.14 11.71
C TYR A 327 30.22 15.79 11.27
N ARG A 328 29.17 14.98 11.23
CA ARG A 328 27.79 15.41 11.05
C ARG A 328 26.89 14.70 12.07
N VAL A 329 25.96 15.47 12.63
CA VAL A 329 24.90 14.96 13.51
C VAL A 329 23.60 15.20 12.78
N VAL A 330 22.89 14.13 12.46
CA VAL A 330 21.65 14.16 11.66
C VAL A 330 20.50 13.66 12.51
N ARG A 331 19.46 14.48 12.69
CA ARG A 331 18.20 14.08 13.29
C ARG A 331 17.33 13.42 12.23
N MET A 332 17.05 12.13 12.39
CA MET A 332 16.16 11.35 11.52
C MET A 332 14.82 11.15 12.22
N GLU A 333 13.74 11.54 11.55
CA GLU A 333 12.39 11.21 11.97
C GLU A 333 12.03 9.80 11.51
N ASN A 334 11.71 8.91 12.44
CA ASN A 334 11.34 7.53 12.15
C ASN A 334 9.83 7.39 12.08
N ALA A 335 9.28 7.35 10.87
CA ALA A 335 7.88 7.01 10.67
C ALA A 335 7.70 5.48 10.72
N PHE A 336 6.65 5.03 11.41
CA PHE A 336 6.36 3.63 11.73
C PHE A 336 6.35 2.65 10.51
N TRP A 337 6.07 3.15 9.29
CA TRP A 337 5.97 2.36 8.04
C TRP A 337 7.02 2.66 6.97
N ARG A 338 8.00 3.50 7.26
CA ARG A 338 9.07 3.76 6.29
C ARG A 338 10.38 3.16 6.80
N MET A 339 10.96 2.26 6.02
CA MET A 339 12.29 1.68 6.29
C MET A 339 13.43 2.71 6.28
N ARG A 340 13.20 3.92 5.79
CA ARG A 340 14.13 5.05 5.86
C ARG A 340 13.44 6.23 6.55
N GLY A 341 14.05 6.68 7.64
CA GLY A 341 13.65 7.92 8.31
C GLY A 341 13.83 9.14 7.38
N THR A 342 13.11 10.20 7.66
CA THR A 342 13.26 11.48 6.97
C THR A 342 14.22 12.34 7.77
N GLU A 343 15.23 12.92 7.12
CA GLU A 343 16.12 13.89 7.74
C GLU A 343 15.36 15.18 8.05
N THR A 344 15.40 15.61 9.31
CA THR A 344 14.72 16.83 9.78
C THR A 344 15.67 17.93 10.24
N ASN A 345 16.90 17.56 10.61
CA ASN A 345 17.92 18.52 11.01
C ASN A 345 19.31 17.93 10.79
N ARG A 346 20.29 18.79 10.45
CA ARG A 346 21.69 18.43 10.28
C ARG A 346 22.60 19.50 10.86
N VAL A 347 23.56 19.07 11.68
CA VAL A 347 24.63 19.90 12.21
C VAL A 347 25.96 19.28 11.78
N THR A 348 26.91 20.11 11.33
CA THR A 348 28.26 19.67 10.92
C THR A 348 29.29 20.42 11.72
N GLY A 349 30.46 19.79 11.91
CA GLY A 349 31.60 20.42 12.57
C GLY A 349 32.91 19.68 12.32
N GLU A 350 33.98 20.22 12.88
CA GLU A 350 35.32 19.67 12.76
C GLU A 350 35.91 19.42 14.14
N ALA A 351 36.77 18.42 14.24
CA ALA A 351 37.59 18.10 15.41
C ALA A 351 38.93 17.52 14.97
N VAL A 352 39.81 17.30 15.92
CA VAL A 352 41.12 16.64 15.69
C VAL A 352 41.29 15.55 16.75
N THR A 353 41.84 14.41 16.37
CA THR A 353 42.13 13.33 17.32
C THR A 353 43.32 13.69 18.24
N ASP A 354 43.17 13.41 19.52
CA ASP A 354 44.21 13.61 20.55
C ASP A 354 45.33 12.52 20.50
N ALA A 355 46.20 12.52 21.48
CA ALA A 355 47.32 11.56 21.60
C ALA A 355 46.87 10.10 21.75
N GLU A 356 45.68 9.87 22.26
CA GLU A 356 45.02 8.58 22.45
C GLU A 356 44.15 8.19 21.27
N GLY A 357 44.13 9.04 20.20
CA GLY A 357 43.24 8.86 19.03
C GLY A 357 41.80 9.18 19.27
N ARG A 358 41.45 9.91 20.34
CA ARG A 358 40.10 10.26 20.73
C ARG A 358 39.69 11.61 20.16
N PHE A 359 38.39 11.76 19.87
CA PHE A 359 37.78 13.04 19.49
C PHE A 359 36.38 13.15 20.13
N LYS A 360 35.87 14.36 20.24
CA LYS A 360 34.58 14.62 20.85
C LYS A 360 33.65 15.28 19.84
N VAL A 361 32.39 14.80 19.80
CA VAL A 361 31.34 15.37 18.98
C VAL A 361 30.21 15.87 19.88
N PRO A 362 29.87 17.17 19.83
CA PRO A 362 28.72 17.69 20.55
C PRO A 362 27.43 17.25 19.85
N VAL A 363 26.52 16.69 20.64
CA VAL A 363 25.16 16.33 20.21
C VAL A 363 24.19 17.15 21.01
N HIS A 364 23.33 17.89 20.33
CA HIS A 364 22.24 18.67 20.94
C HIS A 364 20.90 18.05 20.52
N PHE A 365 20.15 17.54 21.49
CA PHE A 365 18.84 16.95 21.28
C PHE A 365 17.79 18.03 21.26
N LEU A 366 17.21 18.30 20.08
CA LEU A 366 16.17 19.30 19.93
C LEU A 366 14.91 18.91 20.74
N PRO A 367 14.18 19.88 21.29
CA PRO A 367 12.86 19.64 21.88
C PRO A 367 11.93 18.97 20.88
N ILE A 368 10.99 18.18 21.38
CA ILE A 368 9.90 17.59 20.59
C ILE A 368 8.70 18.53 20.71
N GLU A 369 8.22 19.10 19.61
CA GLU A 369 7.08 20.03 19.61
C GLU A 369 5.75 19.29 19.74
N GLU A 370 4.78 19.89 20.45
CA GLU A 370 3.41 19.38 20.53
C GLU A 370 2.79 19.31 19.13
N GLY A 371 2.38 18.10 18.70
CA GLY A 371 1.80 17.84 17.37
C GLY A 371 2.74 17.23 16.37
N GLU A 372 4.02 17.05 16.66
CA GLU A 372 4.92 16.22 15.85
C GLU A 372 4.42 14.77 15.84
N ARG A 373 4.14 14.22 14.64
CA ARG A 373 3.58 12.87 14.46
C ARG A 373 4.55 11.74 14.75
N SER A 374 5.83 12.06 14.92
CA SER A 374 6.89 11.07 15.13
C SER A 374 7.06 10.81 16.63
N TRP A 375 6.88 9.55 17.00
CA TRP A 375 7.00 9.12 18.40
C TRP A 375 8.45 9.02 18.86
N PHE A 376 9.42 8.92 17.92
CA PHE A 376 10.83 8.93 18.24
C PHE A 376 11.69 9.36 17.06
N TYR A 377 12.86 9.88 17.39
CA TYR A 377 13.90 10.31 16.47
C TYR A 377 15.14 9.43 16.63
N THR A 378 15.97 9.35 15.61
CA THR A 378 17.31 8.81 15.72
C THR A 378 18.31 9.90 15.35
N TYR A 379 19.21 10.21 16.25
CA TYR A 379 20.36 11.06 15.95
C TYR A 379 21.48 10.18 15.44
N GLU A 380 21.83 10.33 14.17
CA GLU A 380 22.97 9.65 13.56
C GLU A 380 24.19 10.58 13.65
N VAL A 381 25.17 10.18 14.48
CA VAL A 381 26.47 10.86 14.59
C VAL A 381 27.43 10.13 13.69
N VAL A 382 27.91 10.79 12.64
CA VAL A 382 28.84 10.23 11.68
C VAL A 382 30.10 11.07 11.69
N ALA A 383 31.27 10.43 11.76
CA ALA A 383 32.55 11.07 11.74
C ALA A 383 33.47 10.47 10.67
N ASP A 384 33.92 11.31 9.75
CA ASP A 384 34.91 11.01 8.72
C ASP A 384 36.28 11.44 9.23
N VAL A 385 37.11 10.48 9.60
CA VAL A 385 38.45 10.71 10.15
C VAL A 385 39.50 10.53 9.06
N THR A 386 40.28 11.58 8.78
CA THR A 386 41.34 11.55 7.77
C THR A 386 42.73 11.62 8.45
N ASN A 387 43.52 10.57 8.30
CA ASN A 387 44.87 10.52 8.87
C ASN A 387 45.87 11.38 8.06
N VAL A 388 47.09 11.53 8.58
CA VAL A 388 48.16 12.31 7.94
C VAL A 388 48.60 11.77 6.56
N ALA A 389 48.31 10.51 6.25
CA ALA A 389 48.57 9.91 4.94
C ALA A 389 47.40 10.12 3.94
N GLY A 390 46.36 10.85 4.32
CA GLY A 390 45.18 11.15 3.48
C GLY A 390 44.17 10.01 3.38
N GLU A 391 44.29 8.95 4.18
CA GLU A 391 43.27 7.89 4.25
C GLU A 391 42.12 8.34 5.15
N THR A 392 40.88 8.19 4.68
CA THR A 392 39.68 8.53 5.42
C THR A 392 38.89 7.28 5.78
N GLN A 393 38.45 7.18 7.04
CA GLN A 393 37.55 6.14 7.54
C GLN A 393 36.37 6.76 8.25
N GLU A 394 35.20 6.15 8.06
CA GLU A 394 33.91 6.60 8.66
C GLU A 394 33.58 5.77 9.90
N GLY A 395 33.17 6.46 10.98
CA GLY A 395 32.53 5.85 12.14
C GLY A 395 31.11 6.38 12.32
N MET A 396 30.21 5.55 12.83
CA MET A 396 28.81 5.93 13.03
C MET A 396 28.31 5.51 14.42
N LEU A 397 27.55 6.40 15.07
CA LEU A 397 26.82 6.13 16.31
C LEU A 397 25.37 6.54 16.13
N LYS A 398 24.43 5.68 16.55
CA LYS A 398 22.99 5.98 16.55
C LYS A 398 22.50 6.18 17.97
N LEU A 399 21.86 7.32 18.21
CA LEU A 399 21.28 7.70 19.48
C LEU A 399 19.77 7.87 19.33
N PRO A 400 18.98 6.88 19.75
CA PRO A 400 17.52 6.98 19.69
C PRO A 400 17.02 7.95 20.75
N LEU A 401 16.07 8.85 20.38
CA LEU A 401 15.43 9.82 21.25
C LEU A 401 13.91 9.70 21.12
N GLY A 402 13.22 9.53 22.25
CA GLY A 402 11.75 9.50 22.34
C GLY A 402 11.24 10.44 23.43
N SER A 403 9.93 10.60 23.50
CA SER A 403 9.25 11.30 24.60
C SER A 403 9.28 10.52 25.92
N SER A 404 9.61 9.22 25.85
CA SER A 404 9.79 8.31 26.99
C SER A 404 10.99 7.40 26.70
N SER A 405 11.60 6.86 27.74
CA SER A 405 12.68 5.87 27.64
C SER A 405 12.18 4.47 27.21
N LEU A 406 10.86 4.27 27.18
CA LEU A 406 10.21 3.01 26.79
C LEU A 406 9.45 3.15 25.47
N ARG A 407 9.36 2.05 24.76
CA ARG A 407 8.55 1.87 23.55
C ARG A 407 7.54 0.77 23.79
N VAL A 408 6.30 0.98 23.33
CA VAL A 408 5.21 -0.01 23.44
C VAL A 408 4.71 -0.36 22.04
N LEU A 409 4.45 -1.63 21.79
CA LEU A 409 3.88 -2.18 20.58
C LEU A 409 2.85 -3.24 20.94
N VAL A 410 1.73 -3.25 20.26
CA VAL A 410 0.74 -4.33 20.30
C VAL A 410 0.83 -5.12 19.01
N SER A 411 0.90 -6.43 19.08
CA SER A 411 0.84 -7.33 17.94
C SER A 411 -0.26 -8.37 18.13
N GLY A 412 -0.86 -8.83 17.03
CA GLY A 412 -1.97 -9.77 17.01
C GLY A 412 -3.36 -9.14 17.03
N LEU A 413 -3.48 -7.79 17.02
CA LEU A 413 -4.77 -7.07 16.99
C LEU A 413 -4.90 -6.04 15.87
N ASP A 414 -3.79 -5.57 15.31
CA ASP A 414 -3.81 -4.36 14.48
C ASP A 414 -4.60 -4.54 13.18
N ASN A 415 -5.72 -3.81 13.05
CA ASN A 415 -6.67 -3.85 11.92
C ASN A 415 -7.20 -5.26 11.58
N GLU A 416 -7.15 -6.19 12.53
CA GLU A 416 -7.62 -7.56 12.32
C GLU A 416 -9.10 -7.73 12.68
N THR A 417 -9.76 -8.68 11.99
CA THR A 417 -11.05 -9.23 12.44
C THR A 417 -10.78 -10.46 13.28
N LEU A 418 -11.17 -10.38 14.55
CA LEU A 418 -11.03 -11.45 15.53
C LEU A 418 -12.33 -12.23 15.63
N ILE A 419 -12.21 -13.55 15.66
CA ILE A 419 -13.35 -14.47 15.78
C ILE A 419 -13.51 -14.84 17.26
N LYS A 420 -14.71 -14.64 17.80
CA LYS A 420 -14.99 -14.92 19.22
C LYS A 420 -14.79 -16.39 19.58
N GLU A 421 -15.09 -17.29 18.68
CA GLU A 421 -14.97 -18.74 18.85
C GLU A 421 -13.54 -19.25 18.62
N GLN A 422 -12.62 -18.40 18.15
CA GLN A 422 -11.23 -18.73 17.86
C GLN A 422 -10.28 -17.70 18.50
N PRO A 423 -10.15 -17.70 19.83
CA PRO A 423 -9.29 -16.75 20.53
C PRO A 423 -7.83 -16.84 20.05
N LYS A 424 -7.26 -15.70 19.71
CA LYS A 424 -5.84 -15.57 19.33
C LYS A 424 -5.05 -14.95 20.45
N GLU A 425 -3.77 -15.28 20.50
CA GLU A 425 -2.82 -14.61 21.38
C GLU A 425 -2.47 -13.22 20.85
N LEU A 426 -2.35 -12.28 21.75
CA LEU A 426 -1.75 -10.98 21.51
C LEU A 426 -0.47 -10.84 22.32
N THR A 427 0.42 -9.98 21.88
CA THR A 427 1.65 -9.66 22.61
C THR A 427 1.80 -8.15 22.70
N ILE A 428 2.03 -7.66 23.93
CA ILE A 428 2.38 -6.26 24.18
C ILE A 428 3.89 -6.23 24.40
N SER A 429 4.62 -5.75 23.43
CA SER A 429 6.07 -5.64 23.51
C SER A 429 6.45 -4.30 24.12
N VAL A 430 7.17 -4.32 25.23
CA VAL A 430 7.79 -3.15 25.84
C VAL A 430 9.30 -3.30 25.76
N ALA A 431 9.95 -2.31 25.22
CA ALA A 431 11.41 -2.28 25.07
C ALA A 431 11.94 -0.88 25.37
N ASN A 432 13.19 -0.79 25.78
CA ASN A 432 13.88 0.49 25.81
C ASN A 432 14.17 1.02 24.40
N LEU A 433 14.63 2.24 24.28
CA LEU A 433 14.93 2.86 22.97
C LEU A 433 16.02 2.14 22.17
N LYS A 434 16.85 1.31 22.82
CA LYS A 434 17.84 0.44 22.16
C LYS A 434 17.25 -0.87 21.65
N GLY A 435 15.96 -1.12 21.88
CA GLY A 435 15.26 -2.34 21.47
C GLY A 435 15.43 -3.51 22.44
N VAL A 436 16.01 -3.31 23.62
CA VAL A 436 16.12 -4.35 24.63
C VAL A 436 14.79 -4.48 25.37
N PRO A 437 14.18 -5.68 25.45
CA PRO A 437 12.94 -5.90 26.18
C PRO A 437 13.05 -5.48 27.64
N VAL A 438 12.01 -4.84 28.16
CA VAL A 438 11.89 -4.40 29.54
C VAL A 438 10.64 -5.03 30.14
N ASP A 439 10.80 -5.74 31.26
CA ASP A 439 9.67 -6.23 32.03
C ASP A 439 8.93 -5.04 32.66
N ALA A 440 7.67 -4.90 32.29
CA ALA A 440 6.83 -3.81 32.76
C ALA A 440 5.39 -4.28 32.92
N GLU A 441 4.69 -3.67 33.84
CA GLU A 441 3.25 -3.74 33.97
C GLU A 441 2.62 -2.67 33.07
N VAL A 442 1.73 -3.08 32.18
CA VAL A 442 1.10 -2.22 31.17
C VAL A 442 -0.35 -1.99 31.53
N GLU A 443 -0.80 -0.74 31.55
CA GLU A 443 -2.23 -0.42 31.63
C GLU A 443 -2.89 -0.56 30.27
N GLY A 444 -4.05 -1.25 30.22
CA GLY A 444 -4.84 -1.41 29.01
C GLY A 444 -6.28 -0.92 29.20
N LYS A 445 -6.81 -0.29 28.16
CA LYS A 445 -8.22 0.14 28.08
C LYS A 445 -8.78 -0.24 26.72
N ILE A 446 -9.97 -0.82 26.68
CA ILE A 446 -10.69 -1.09 25.44
C ILE A 446 -11.86 -0.12 25.34
N TYR A 447 -11.92 0.58 24.23
CA TYR A 447 -13.02 1.48 23.89
C TYR A 447 -13.79 0.91 22.69
N ASN A 448 -15.11 1.04 22.71
CA ASN A 448 -15.86 0.81 21.49
C ASN A 448 -15.65 1.99 20.52
N LEU A 449 -15.58 1.71 19.22
CA LEU A 449 -15.49 2.71 18.16
C LEU A 449 -16.88 2.99 17.58
N LEU A 450 -17.22 4.27 17.51
CA LEU A 450 -18.46 4.75 16.89
C LEU A 450 -18.32 4.80 15.35
N ASP A 451 -19.43 4.98 14.65
CA ASP A 451 -19.50 4.99 13.19
C ASP A 451 -18.61 6.07 12.54
N ASP A 452 -18.37 7.17 13.25
CA ASP A 452 -17.50 8.27 12.81
C ASP A 452 -16.02 8.08 13.21
N ASN A 453 -15.63 6.88 13.60
CA ASN A 453 -14.30 6.50 14.11
C ASN A 453 -13.89 7.20 15.42
N LYS A 454 -14.83 7.79 16.14
CA LYS A 454 -14.57 8.35 17.46
C LYS A 454 -14.62 7.28 18.54
N LEU A 455 -13.85 7.52 19.59
CA LEU A 455 -13.90 6.69 20.79
C LEU A 455 -15.25 6.86 21.48
N GLY A 456 -15.90 5.74 21.74
CA GLY A 456 -17.11 5.70 22.57
C GLY A 456 -16.77 5.40 24.03
N ASN A 457 -17.52 4.50 24.65
CA ASN A 457 -17.34 4.16 26.06
C ASN A 457 -16.14 3.23 26.27
N CYS A 458 -15.45 3.38 27.42
CA CYS A 458 -14.50 2.38 27.89
C CYS A 458 -15.29 1.14 28.35
N VAL A 459 -15.09 0.03 27.68
CA VAL A 459 -15.80 -1.24 27.94
C VAL A 459 -14.99 -2.22 28.76
N TRP A 460 -13.69 -2.00 28.86
CA TRP A 460 -12.78 -2.76 29.71
C TRP A 460 -11.55 -1.94 30.08
N GLN A 461 -11.05 -2.18 31.30
CA GLN A 461 -9.79 -1.64 31.79
C GLN A 461 -9.10 -2.68 32.66
N GLY A 462 -7.79 -2.83 32.51
CA GLY A 462 -7.02 -3.78 33.31
C GLY A 462 -5.52 -3.61 33.13
N ARG A 463 -4.76 -4.44 33.87
CA ARG A 463 -3.32 -4.50 33.79
C ARG A 463 -2.88 -5.76 33.05
N MET A 464 -1.81 -5.63 32.27
CA MET A 464 -1.27 -6.69 31.43
C MET A 464 0.24 -6.79 31.62
N VAL A 465 0.80 -7.97 31.34
CA VAL A 465 2.24 -8.21 31.45
C VAL A 465 2.87 -8.03 30.07
N ALA A 466 3.96 -7.27 30.00
CA ALA A 466 4.71 -7.07 28.77
C ALA A 466 5.51 -8.31 28.35
N ASN A 467 5.84 -8.38 27.06
CA ASN A 467 6.79 -9.31 26.42
C ASN A 467 6.41 -10.79 26.57
N ARG A 468 5.12 -11.09 26.81
CA ARG A 468 4.60 -12.47 26.85
C ARG A 468 3.34 -12.57 26.00
N PRO A 469 3.20 -13.61 25.18
CA PRO A 469 1.94 -13.91 24.51
C PRO A 469 0.85 -14.19 25.55
N MET A 470 -0.35 -13.63 25.32
CA MET A 470 -1.50 -13.86 26.19
C MET A 470 -2.79 -13.85 25.39
N VAL A 471 -3.77 -14.63 25.84
CA VAL A 471 -5.15 -14.49 25.39
C VAL A 471 -5.87 -13.54 26.35
N LEU A 472 -6.33 -12.41 25.83
CA LEU A 472 -7.12 -11.46 26.62
C LEU A 472 -8.59 -11.91 26.57
N GLU A 473 -9.00 -12.80 27.46
CA GLU A 473 -10.35 -13.39 27.51
C GLU A 473 -11.46 -12.32 27.60
N ALA A 474 -11.20 -11.24 28.34
CA ALA A 474 -12.14 -10.14 28.47
C ALA A 474 -12.53 -9.51 27.12
N LEU A 475 -11.63 -9.55 26.12
CA LEU A 475 -11.88 -9.07 24.78
C LEU A 475 -12.97 -9.94 24.09
N TYR A 476 -12.88 -11.26 24.21
CA TYR A 476 -13.82 -12.19 23.57
C TYR A 476 -15.18 -12.27 24.28
N ALA A 477 -15.28 -11.72 25.49
CA ALA A 477 -16.55 -11.56 26.22
C ALA A 477 -17.37 -10.36 25.73
N LEU A 478 -16.77 -9.41 24.98
CA LEU A 478 -17.47 -8.24 24.44
C LEU A 478 -18.47 -8.65 23.35
N SER A 479 -19.43 -7.78 23.04
CA SER A 479 -20.32 -7.94 21.88
C SER A 479 -19.53 -7.82 20.58
N SER A 480 -20.06 -8.35 19.47
CA SER A 480 -19.48 -8.07 18.16
C SER A 480 -19.52 -6.58 17.86
N GLY A 481 -18.43 -6.04 17.27
CA GLY A 481 -18.30 -4.59 17.10
C GLY A 481 -16.89 -4.16 16.73
N ARG A 482 -16.69 -2.85 16.59
CA ARG A 482 -15.38 -2.23 16.41
C ARG A 482 -14.85 -1.71 17.73
N TYR A 483 -13.57 -1.93 17.96
CA TYR A 483 -12.92 -1.58 19.21
C TYR A 483 -11.52 -1.02 18.98
N GLN A 484 -11.03 -0.26 19.95
CA GLN A 484 -9.64 0.16 20.04
C GLN A 484 -9.10 -0.23 21.41
N LEU A 485 -8.03 -1.02 21.43
CA LEU A 485 -7.20 -1.25 22.62
C LEU A 485 -6.18 -0.11 22.70
N GLN A 486 -6.17 0.60 23.80
CA GLN A 486 -5.13 1.56 24.17
C GLN A 486 -4.29 0.93 25.27
N VAL A 487 -2.99 0.91 25.08
CA VAL A 487 -2.03 0.44 26.08
C VAL A 487 -1.07 1.56 26.44
N SER A 488 -0.73 1.67 27.72
CA SER A 488 0.26 2.62 28.18
C SER A 488 1.17 2.05 29.27
N VAL A 489 2.39 2.56 29.32
CA VAL A 489 3.42 2.22 30.32
C VAL A 489 4.14 3.50 30.73
N LYS A 490 4.55 3.60 31.99
CA LYS A 490 5.35 4.71 32.50
C LYS A 490 6.79 4.25 32.71
N ASP A 491 7.73 5.07 32.32
CA ASP A 491 9.14 4.85 32.63
C ASP A 491 9.46 5.28 34.09
N GLU A 492 10.69 5.05 34.51
CA GLU A 492 11.16 5.39 35.87
C GLU A 492 11.07 6.88 36.18
N ALA A 493 11.11 7.76 35.18
CA ALA A 493 10.95 9.19 35.28
C ALA A 493 9.46 9.63 35.29
N GLY A 494 8.53 8.69 35.07
CA GLY A 494 7.09 8.95 35.03
C GLY A 494 6.57 9.39 33.67
N HIS A 495 7.40 9.39 32.61
CA HIS A 495 6.95 9.69 31.26
C HIS A 495 6.16 8.50 30.70
N GLU A 496 5.01 8.83 30.13
CA GLU A 496 4.09 7.83 29.57
C GLU A 496 4.41 7.54 28.10
N SER A 497 4.46 6.26 27.75
CA SER A 497 4.50 5.79 26.38
C SER A 497 3.32 4.87 26.13
N GLY A 498 2.69 4.95 24.96
CA GLY A 498 1.52 4.16 24.66
C GLY A 498 1.41 3.80 23.18
N CYS A 499 0.49 2.89 22.89
CA CYS A 499 0.15 2.42 21.56
C CYS A 499 -1.34 2.10 21.49
N ASN A 500 -1.93 2.28 20.32
CA ASN A 500 -3.32 1.95 20.05
C ASN A 500 -3.40 0.88 18.98
N ALA A 501 -4.28 -0.10 19.15
CA ALA A 501 -4.58 -1.13 18.17
C ALA A 501 -6.09 -1.20 17.92
N GLU A 502 -6.53 -1.07 16.69
CA GLU A 502 -7.93 -1.19 16.29
C GLU A 502 -8.20 -2.61 15.80
N PHE A 503 -9.38 -3.12 16.15
CA PHE A 503 -9.81 -4.45 15.73
C PHE A 503 -11.32 -4.52 15.58
N VAL A 504 -11.79 -5.52 14.84
CA VAL A 504 -13.19 -5.90 14.73
C VAL A 504 -13.38 -7.21 15.47
N LEU A 505 -14.34 -7.27 16.37
CA LEU A 505 -14.76 -8.52 17.02
C LEU A 505 -16.03 -9.05 16.36
N PHE A 506 -16.03 -10.32 15.99
CA PHE A 506 -17.10 -10.97 15.24
C PHE A 506 -17.36 -12.38 15.77
N SER A 507 -18.63 -12.80 15.86
CA SER A 507 -19.02 -14.18 16.14
C SER A 507 -19.49 -14.89 14.89
N LEU A 508 -19.07 -16.15 14.68
CA LEU A 508 -19.54 -16.98 13.57
C LEU A 508 -21.06 -17.23 13.60
N ASN A 509 -21.70 -16.98 14.76
CA ASN A 509 -23.13 -17.11 14.96
C ASN A 509 -23.92 -15.82 14.74
N ASP A 510 -23.24 -14.72 14.44
CA ASP A 510 -23.89 -13.43 14.22
C ASP A 510 -24.84 -13.46 13.02
N LYS A 511 -25.98 -12.80 13.19
CA LYS A 511 -26.98 -12.60 12.13
C LYS A 511 -26.99 -11.17 11.61
N ARG A 512 -26.18 -10.30 12.21
CA ARG A 512 -26.03 -8.89 11.86
C ARG A 512 -24.57 -8.55 11.72
N LEU A 513 -24.31 -7.46 11.03
CA LEU A 513 -22.96 -6.91 10.88
C LEU A 513 -22.34 -6.59 12.25
N PRO A 514 -21.03 -6.78 12.42
CA PRO A 514 -20.33 -6.36 13.64
C PRO A 514 -20.36 -4.83 13.80
N TYR A 515 -20.46 -4.08 12.69
CA TYR A 515 -20.64 -2.63 12.68
C TYR A 515 -21.33 -2.18 11.38
N PRO A 516 -22.04 -1.02 11.36
CA PRO A 516 -22.71 -0.54 10.16
C PRO A 516 -21.70 -0.19 9.05
N THR A 517 -21.74 -0.91 7.95
CA THR A 517 -20.91 -0.63 6.77
C THR A 517 -21.68 -0.95 5.49
N GLU A 518 -21.32 -0.29 4.40
CA GLU A 518 -21.95 -0.54 3.09
C GLU A 518 -21.67 -1.96 2.59
N ILE A 519 -20.45 -2.45 2.80
CA ILE A 519 -20.04 -3.80 2.42
C ILE A 519 -19.10 -4.35 3.50
N TRP A 520 -19.40 -5.55 3.97
CA TRP A 520 -18.53 -6.32 4.85
C TRP A 520 -18.41 -7.75 4.32
N CYS A 521 -17.19 -8.23 4.21
CA CYS A 521 -16.90 -9.58 3.75
C CYS A 521 -15.78 -10.16 4.59
N TYR A 522 -15.98 -11.38 5.09
CA TYR A 522 -14.98 -12.10 5.85
C TYR A 522 -15.00 -13.57 5.50
N GLN A 523 -13.84 -14.20 5.42
CA GLN A 523 -13.69 -15.60 5.04
C GLN A 523 -13.02 -16.36 6.18
N VAL A 524 -13.59 -17.52 6.51
CA VAL A 524 -13.06 -18.46 7.49
C VAL A 524 -12.89 -19.81 6.82
N SER A 525 -11.66 -20.34 6.85
CA SER A 525 -11.34 -21.68 6.36
C SER A 525 -11.21 -22.63 7.54
N ASP A 526 -11.87 -23.76 7.47
CA ASP A 526 -11.74 -24.86 8.43
C ASP A 526 -10.77 -25.89 7.84
N GLU A 527 -9.59 -25.98 8.45
CA GLU A 527 -8.55 -26.91 8.00
C GLU A 527 -8.93 -28.37 8.27
N ALA A 528 -9.85 -28.64 9.21
CA ALA A 528 -10.21 -29.99 9.61
C ALA A 528 -11.10 -30.68 8.56
N ASP A 529 -11.98 -29.95 7.91
CA ASP A 529 -12.90 -30.51 6.90
C ASP A 529 -12.68 -29.92 5.49
N GLY A 530 -11.71 -28.99 5.35
CA GLY A 530 -11.37 -28.35 4.10
C GLY A 530 -12.45 -27.39 3.59
N THR A 531 -13.44 -27.04 4.43
CA THR A 531 -14.50 -26.12 4.03
C THR A 531 -14.12 -24.66 4.27
N THR A 532 -14.68 -23.80 3.46
CA THR A 532 -14.53 -22.35 3.60
C THR A 532 -15.92 -21.72 3.76
N THR A 533 -16.10 -20.91 4.79
CA THR A 533 -17.32 -20.12 4.98
C THR A 533 -17.04 -18.68 4.68
N VAL A 534 -17.80 -18.11 3.76
CA VAL A 534 -17.74 -16.67 3.42
C VAL A 534 -18.94 -15.99 4.06
N TYR A 535 -18.66 -15.02 4.91
CA TYR A 535 -19.65 -14.11 5.49
C TYR A 535 -19.71 -12.84 4.65
N PHE A 536 -20.92 -12.44 4.27
CA PHE A 536 -21.13 -11.23 3.50
C PHE A 536 -22.33 -10.46 4.07
N GLY A 537 -22.19 -9.16 4.23
CA GLY A 537 -23.26 -8.32 4.75
C GLY A 537 -23.18 -6.86 4.32
N SER A 538 -24.29 -6.16 4.52
CA SER A 538 -24.44 -4.73 4.24
C SER A 538 -25.49 -4.12 5.17
N LYS A 539 -25.28 -2.85 5.58
CA LYS A 539 -26.29 -2.04 6.28
C LYS A 539 -27.37 -1.52 5.33
N GLU A 540 -27.10 -1.57 4.02
CA GLU A 540 -28.01 -1.03 3.01
C GLU A 540 -29.26 -1.90 2.83
N LYS A 541 -30.35 -1.28 2.40
CA LYS A 541 -31.59 -1.96 2.05
C LYS A 541 -31.56 -2.39 0.58
N ASP A 542 -32.24 -3.48 0.29
CA ASP A 542 -32.42 -4.00 -1.08
C ASP A 542 -31.12 -4.25 -1.84
N VAL A 543 -30.14 -4.86 -1.16
CA VAL A 543 -28.85 -5.22 -1.75
C VAL A 543 -29.01 -6.44 -2.66
N CYS A 544 -28.51 -6.34 -3.88
CA CYS A 544 -28.39 -7.47 -4.80
C CYS A 544 -26.93 -7.97 -4.84
N LEU A 545 -26.68 -9.13 -4.24
CA LEU A 545 -25.37 -9.78 -4.24
C LEU A 545 -25.25 -10.74 -5.43
N PHE A 546 -24.21 -10.56 -6.24
CA PHE A 546 -23.75 -11.53 -7.22
C PHE A 546 -22.60 -12.30 -6.62
N PHE A 547 -22.85 -13.55 -6.31
CA PHE A 547 -21.84 -14.42 -5.73
C PHE A 547 -21.45 -15.51 -6.73
N ASP A 548 -20.15 -15.62 -7.00
CA ASP A 548 -19.57 -16.65 -7.86
C ASP A 548 -18.49 -17.41 -7.11
N ALA A 549 -18.64 -18.72 -6.99
CA ALA A 549 -17.63 -19.61 -6.46
C ALA A 549 -17.00 -20.45 -7.58
N TYR A 550 -15.68 -20.48 -7.62
CA TYR A 550 -14.90 -21.28 -8.56
C TYR A 550 -14.31 -22.48 -7.82
N THR A 551 -14.62 -23.68 -8.30
CA THR A 551 -14.02 -24.91 -7.77
C THR A 551 -12.73 -25.26 -8.52
N GLU A 552 -11.93 -26.16 -7.97
CA GLU A 552 -10.70 -26.65 -8.63
C GLU A 552 -10.96 -27.27 -10.03
N ASN A 553 -12.17 -27.75 -10.27
CA ASN A 553 -12.59 -28.33 -11.55
C ASN A 553 -13.12 -27.31 -12.55
N GLY A 554 -12.96 -26.00 -12.27
CA GLY A 554 -13.43 -24.94 -13.14
C GLY A 554 -14.95 -24.71 -13.10
N GLN A 555 -15.70 -25.43 -12.27
CA GLN A 555 -17.14 -25.28 -12.16
C GLN A 555 -17.46 -23.99 -11.37
N VAL A 556 -18.20 -23.09 -12.02
CA VAL A 556 -18.66 -21.84 -11.42
C VAL A 556 -20.04 -22.06 -10.80
N GLU A 557 -20.14 -21.91 -9.49
CA GLU A 557 -21.44 -21.72 -8.86
C GLU A 557 -21.77 -20.22 -8.88
N SER A 558 -22.91 -19.84 -9.46
CA SER A 558 -23.36 -18.44 -9.54
C SER A 558 -24.67 -18.30 -8.80
N LYS A 559 -24.70 -17.42 -7.80
CA LYS A 559 -25.90 -17.09 -7.02
C LYS A 559 -26.20 -15.60 -7.10
N ARG A 560 -27.47 -15.26 -7.21
CA ARG A 560 -27.98 -13.90 -7.08
C ARG A 560 -28.90 -13.86 -5.88
N ILE A 561 -28.59 -13.03 -4.92
CA ILE A 561 -29.27 -13.00 -3.63
C ILE A 561 -29.67 -11.56 -3.33
N HIS A 562 -30.96 -11.37 -3.06
CA HIS A 562 -31.48 -10.10 -2.55
C HIS A 562 -31.59 -10.19 -1.04
N PHE A 563 -31.08 -9.18 -0.36
CA PHE A 563 -31.15 -9.09 1.10
C PHE A 563 -31.12 -7.63 1.56
N SER A 564 -31.52 -7.39 2.78
CA SER A 564 -31.55 -6.07 3.40
C SER A 564 -31.05 -6.17 4.83
N ASP A 565 -30.13 -5.27 5.24
CA ASP A 565 -29.62 -5.11 6.61
C ASP A 565 -29.38 -6.44 7.34
N SER A 566 -28.62 -7.33 6.70
CA SER A 566 -28.36 -8.67 7.22
C SER A 566 -26.97 -9.19 6.88
N LEU A 567 -26.59 -10.25 7.57
CA LEU A 567 -25.36 -10.99 7.35
C LEU A 567 -25.69 -12.38 6.79
N LEU A 568 -25.11 -12.70 5.66
CA LEU A 568 -25.25 -14.00 4.98
C LEU A 568 -23.98 -14.81 5.19
N ALA A 569 -24.12 -16.14 5.28
CA ALA A 569 -23.02 -17.09 5.34
C ALA A 569 -23.15 -18.13 4.22
N PHE A 570 -22.07 -18.33 3.48
CA PHE A 570 -21.97 -19.31 2.40
C PHE A 570 -20.86 -20.29 2.72
N ARG A 571 -21.17 -21.59 2.74
CA ARG A 571 -20.21 -22.65 3.02
C ARG A 571 -19.91 -23.42 1.73
N TYR A 572 -18.64 -23.67 1.46
CA TYR A 572 -18.09 -24.34 0.28
C TYR A 572 -17.06 -25.37 0.63
#